data_f60edace5033fa86180d3bf085a0116c
#
_entry.id   f60edace5033fa86180d3bf085a0116c
#
_cell.length_a   1.000
_cell.length_b   1.000
_cell.length_c   1.000
_cell.angle_alpha   90.00
_cell.angle_beta   90.00
_cell.angle_gamma   90.00
#
_symmetry.space_group_name_H-M   'P 1'
#
loop_
_entity.id
_entity.type
_entity.pdbx_description
1 polymer ?
#
loop_
_entity_poly.entity_id
_entity_poly.type
_entity_poly.pdbx_seq_one_letter_code
_entity_poly.pdbx_strand_id
1 'polypeptide(L)'
;MLFDKVKAFVVQLDGASAGAEPVFSGGQVMAGRVLLELASAARVGALRLRARGRAQVHWTESRSAGSSTAYTQSYSESVEVVNHRATLLAPDTGETTTLPPGRHEFPFSFQLPPTLVTSFEGRHGSVRYSIKATLHRPWAPARRARKVFTVIEPVDINTPALLAPQAGTREKVARAWYCNQGLVSLSVKIDRKGYTPGEVIPVFAEIDNGTTRPVLPRAAVVQTQTFMARGARKQKRAVVASLVGEPVGPRRRTLWQGRALRIPPVGPSILHCRVLHVDYALKVCVDIPGTSKLLLELPLVIGTVPLHPFGSRSSSVSSRASFLLDWGLGTLPERPEAPPEYSEVVADEEVVTAEQNLFPLLPELDLGLEGPFFAYIQEFRYRPPPLYSEEDPHPPTEAIRPRCMTC
;
A
#
# COMPACT_ATOMS: atom_id res chain seq x y z
N MET A 1 -19.68 -26.50 39.68
CA MET A 1 -19.07 -25.85 38.51
C MET A 1 -19.45 -26.63 37.27
N LEU A 2 -20.27 -26.10 36.39
CA LEU A 2 -20.55 -26.75 35.09
C LEU A 2 -19.29 -26.62 34.24
N PHE A 3 -18.49 -27.68 34.15
CA PHE A 3 -17.35 -27.73 33.25
C PHE A 3 -17.82 -27.43 31.83
N ASP A 4 -17.20 -26.42 31.18
CA ASP A 4 -17.52 -26.13 29.79
C ASP A 4 -17.15 -27.33 28.92
N LYS A 5 -18.15 -27.90 28.26
CA LYS A 5 -17.99 -29.05 27.38
C LYS A 5 -17.13 -28.78 26.15
N VAL A 6 -16.88 -27.49 25.82
CA VAL A 6 -16.09 -27.06 24.68
C VAL A 6 -14.63 -26.84 25.09
N LYS A 7 -13.73 -27.69 24.64
CA LYS A 7 -12.28 -27.58 24.83
C LYS A 7 -11.66 -26.54 23.92
N ALA A 8 -11.99 -26.59 22.62
CA ALA A 8 -11.47 -25.66 21.62
C ALA A 8 -12.59 -25.24 20.64
N PHE A 9 -12.56 -23.97 20.25
CA PHE A 9 -13.45 -23.44 19.21
C PHE A 9 -12.67 -22.38 18.42
N VAL A 10 -12.27 -22.73 17.16
CA VAL A 10 -11.33 -21.93 16.37
C VAL A 10 -11.80 -21.88 14.92
N VAL A 11 -11.58 -20.75 14.25
CA VAL A 11 -11.73 -20.59 12.80
C VAL A 11 -10.35 -20.66 12.16
N GLN A 12 -10.17 -21.58 11.22
CA GLN A 12 -8.98 -21.71 10.39
C GLN A 12 -9.33 -21.33 8.96
N LEU A 13 -8.44 -20.56 8.31
CA LEU A 13 -8.51 -20.20 6.90
C LEU A 13 -7.49 -21.02 6.13
N ASP A 14 -7.86 -21.51 4.96
CA ASP A 14 -6.96 -22.22 4.08
C ASP A 14 -5.97 -21.24 3.44
N GLY A 15 -4.76 -21.71 3.11
CA GLY A 15 -3.69 -20.85 2.57
C GLY A 15 -2.94 -19.98 3.60
N ALA A 16 -3.31 -20.05 4.88
CA ALA A 16 -2.54 -19.40 5.93
C ALA A 16 -1.29 -20.23 6.25
N SER A 17 -0.12 -19.73 5.91
CA SER A 17 1.15 -20.27 6.41
C SER A 17 1.22 -20.09 7.93
N ALA A 18 1.90 -20.99 8.62
CA ALA A 18 2.05 -20.93 10.06
C ALA A 18 2.68 -19.55 10.46
N GLY A 19 1.92 -18.73 11.19
CA GLY A 19 2.36 -17.43 11.68
C GLY A 19 2.10 -16.22 10.78
N ALA A 20 1.62 -16.38 9.54
CA ALA A 20 1.25 -15.27 8.66
C ALA A 20 -0.27 -15.08 8.61
N GLU A 21 -0.72 -13.82 8.62
CA GLU A 21 -2.12 -13.53 8.35
C GLU A 21 -2.42 -13.80 6.86
N PRO A 22 -3.52 -14.51 6.55
CA PRO A 22 -3.89 -14.74 5.16
C PRO A 22 -4.30 -13.44 4.48
N VAL A 23 -3.81 -13.24 3.26
CA VAL A 23 -4.09 -12.08 2.42
C VAL A 23 -5.00 -12.49 1.28
N PHE A 24 -6.04 -11.72 1.05
CA PHE A 24 -7.03 -11.95 0.00
C PHE A 24 -7.21 -10.72 -0.88
N SER A 25 -7.70 -10.94 -2.10
CA SER A 25 -8.10 -9.89 -3.03
C SER A 25 -9.59 -10.02 -3.40
N GLY A 26 -10.14 -8.98 -3.99
CA GLY A 26 -11.51 -9.00 -4.51
C GLY A 26 -11.72 -10.15 -5.50
N GLY A 27 -12.91 -10.77 -5.46
CA GLY A 27 -13.28 -11.89 -6.34
C GLY A 27 -12.69 -13.25 -5.97
N GLN A 28 -11.74 -13.35 -5.05
CA GLN A 28 -11.17 -14.63 -4.63
C GLN A 28 -12.15 -15.45 -3.82
N VAL A 29 -12.01 -16.80 -3.91
CA VAL A 29 -12.73 -17.73 -3.08
C VAL A 29 -12.00 -17.84 -1.73
N MET A 30 -12.72 -17.54 -0.66
CA MET A 30 -12.25 -17.74 0.70
C MET A 30 -12.78 -19.06 1.22
N ALA A 31 -11.87 -20.00 1.53
CA ALA A 31 -12.17 -21.31 2.08
C ALA A 31 -11.53 -21.49 3.46
N GLY A 32 -12.07 -22.40 4.25
CA GLY A 32 -11.56 -22.72 5.57
C GLY A 32 -12.46 -23.67 6.32
N ARG A 33 -12.19 -23.84 7.61
CA ARG A 33 -12.96 -24.70 8.49
C ARG A 33 -13.11 -24.11 9.88
N VAL A 34 -14.23 -24.45 10.52
CA VAL A 34 -14.44 -24.17 11.94
C VAL A 34 -14.16 -25.46 12.70
N LEU A 35 -13.21 -25.42 13.63
CA LEU A 35 -12.84 -26.54 14.49
C LEU A 35 -13.56 -26.39 15.83
N LEU A 36 -14.26 -27.46 16.22
CA LEU A 36 -14.92 -27.57 17.51
C LEU A 36 -14.44 -28.86 18.19
N GLU A 37 -13.82 -28.75 19.35
CA GLU A 37 -13.41 -29.86 20.18
C GLU A 37 -14.26 -29.91 21.42
N LEU A 38 -14.91 -31.08 21.64
CA LEU A 38 -15.81 -31.34 22.74
C LEU A 38 -15.22 -32.35 23.74
N ALA A 39 -15.25 -32.00 25.03
CA ALA A 39 -14.85 -32.92 26.10
C ALA A 39 -15.88 -33.98 26.37
N SER A 40 -17.15 -33.69 26.18
CA SER A 40 -18.30 -34.58 26.37
C SER A 40 -19.40 -34.22 25.38
N ALA A 41 -20.36 -35.11 25.18
CA ALA A 41 -21.50 -34.90 24.29
C ALA A 41 -22.22 -33.59 24.63
N ALA A 42 -22.47 -32.76 23.61
CA ALA A 42 -23.05 -31.45 23.75
C ALA A 42 -24.24 -31.23 22.81
N ARG A 43 -25.31 -30.65 23.33
CA ARG A 43 -26.44 -30.20 22.51
C ARG A 43 -26.10 -28.88 21.87
N VAL A 44 -26.23 -28.79 20.55
CA VAL A 44 -25.94 -27.62 19.74
C VAL A 44 -27.20 -27.19 18.99
N GLY A 45 -27.62 -25.95 19.12
CA GLY A 45 -28.75 -25.41 18.40
C GLY A 45 -28.39 -24.97 16.98
N ALA A 46 -27.27 -24.28 16.80
CA ALA A 46 -26.78 -23.87 15.49
C ALA A 46 -25.30 -23.48 15.53
N LEU A 47 -24.60 -23.68 14.42
CA LEU A 47 -23.29 -23.10 14.15
C LEU A 47 -23.43 -22.13 12.98
N ARG A 48 -23.23 -20.85 13.25
CA ARG A 48 -23.34 -19.77 12.25
C ARG A 48 -22.00 -19.13 12.00
N LEU A 49 -21.72 -18.87 10.73
CA LEU A 49 -20.56 -18.14 10.25
C LEU A 49 -20.98 -16.75 9.74
N ARG A 50 -20.20 -15.74 10.05
CA ARG A 50 -20.35 -14.41 9.45
C ARG A 50 -19.00 -13.87 9.07
N ALA A 51 -18.78 -13.62 7.79
CA ALA A 51 -17.68 -12.79 7.30
C ALA A 51 -18.12 -11.33 7.21
N ARG A 52 -17.29 -10.45 7.73
CA ARG A 52 -17.58 -9.02 7.78
C ARG A 52 -16.35 -8.20 7.41
N GLY A 53 -16.51 -7.31 6.43
CA GLY A 53 -15.59 -6.22 6.13
C GLY A 53 -16.24 -4.88 6.45
N ARG A 54 -15.53 -4.01 7.15
CA ARG A 54 -16.05 -2.72 7.57
C ARG A 54 -15.01 -1.63 7.41
N ALA A 55 -15.35 -0.59 6.64
CA ALA A 55 -14.66 0.68 6.63
C ALA A 55 -15.37 1.61 7.61
N GLN A 56 -14.65 2.17 8.56
CA GLN A 56 -15.22 3.07 9.57
C GLN A 56 -14.28 4.24 9.82
N VAL A 57 -14.88 5.40 10.06
CA VAL A 57 -14.17 6.62 10.43
C VAL A 57 -14.80 7.22 11.67
N HIS A 58 -13.95 7.80 12.52
CA HIS A 58 -14.40 8.49 13.71
C HIS A 58 -13.37 9.55 14.14
N TRP A 59 -13.84 10.76 14.40
CA TRP A 59 -13.06 11.81 15.03
C TRP A 59 -13.94 12.79 15.79
N THR A 60 -13.33 13.54 16.68
CA THR A 60 -13.98 14.59 17.43
C THR A 60 -13.30 15.93 17.16
N GLU A 61 -14.09 17.00 17.19
CA GLU A 61 -13.62 18.38 17.07
C GLU A 61 -14.23 19.23 18.17
N SER A 62 -13.41 19.98 18.87
CA SER A 62 -13.89 20.98 19.82
C SER A 62 -14.29 22.24 19.04
N ARG A 63 -15.49 22.70 19.26
CA ARG A 63 -16.02 23.94 18.70
C ARG A 63 -16.40 24.88 19.80
N SER A 64 -16.17 26.18 19.59
CA SER A 64 -16.59 27.23 20.49
C SER A 64 -17.94 27.78 20.04
N ALA A 65 -18.89 27.86 20.94
CA ALA A 65 -20.19 28.53 20.75
C ALA A 65 -20.20 29.80 21.61
N GLY A 66 -19.73 30.90 21.03
CA GLY A 66 -19.61 32.17 21.76
C GLY A 66 -18.35 32.26 22.63
N SER A 67 -18.32 33.22 23.55
CA SER A 67 -17.11 33.56 24.33
C SER A 67 -16.76 32.62 25.47
N SER A 68 -17.66 31.71 25.90
CA SER A 68 -17.44 30.90 27.10
C SER A 68 -17.84 29.42 27.03
N THR A 69 -18.44 28.95 25.94
CA THR A 69 -18.93 27.56 25.87
C THR A 69 -18.21 26.77 24.77
N ALA A 70 -17.39 25.81 25.17
CA ALA A 70 -16.81 24.83 24.26
C ALA A 70 -17.64 23.55 24.26
N TYR A 71 -17.96 23.03 23.07
CA TYR A 71 -18.61 21.73 22.90
C TYR A 71 -17.82 20.83 21.97
N THR A 72 -17.91 19.54 22.20
CA THR A 72 -17.25 18.54 21.38
C THR A 72 -18.24 17.97 20.36
N GLN A 73 -17.95 18.14 19.07
CA GLN A 73 -18.70 17.54 17.99
C GLN A 73 -18.03 16.26 17.52
N SER A 74 -18.79 15.16 17.48
CA SER A 74 -18.35 13.85 17.02
C SER A 74 -18.82 13.57 15.60
N TYR A 75 -17.90 13.13 14.75
CA TYR A 75 -18.14 12.70 13.38
C TYR A 75 -17.85 11.21 13.28
N SER A 76 -18.82 10.44 12.85
CA SER A 76 -18.67 8.98 12.69
C SER A 76 -19.47 8.50 11.50
N GLU A 77 -18.86 7.69 10.66
CA GLU A 77 -19.52 7.00 9.55
C GLU A 77 -18.90 5.62 9.37
N SER A 78 -19.71 4.69 8.85
CA SER A 78 -19.30 3.31 8.70
C SER A 78 -20.02 2.68 7.50
N VAL A 79 -19.22 2.05 6.64
CA VAL A 79 -19.67 1.32 5.46
C VAL A 79 -19.31 -0.16 5.62
N GLU A 80 -20.27 -1.03 5.41
CA GLU A 80 -20.06 -2.47 5.38
C GLU A 80 -19.70 -2.86 3.94
N VAL A 81 -18.45 -3.36 3.73
CA VAL A 81 -17.93 -3.74 2.42
C VAL A 81 -18.03 -5.23 2.16
N VAL A 82 -18.12 -6.05 3.21
CA VAL A 82 -18.40 -7.49 3.15
C VAL A 82 -19.40 -7.84 4.23
N ASN A 83 -20.44 -8.60 3.88
CA ASN A 83 -21.40 -9.15 4.83
C ASN A 83 -21.95 -10.50 4.30
N HIS A 84 -21.15 -11.55 4.49
CA HIS A 84 -21.57 -12.89 4.15
C HIS A 84 -21.99 -13.66 5.42
N ARG A 85 -23.09 -14.41 5.35
CA ARG A 85 -23.61 -15.22 6.44
C ARG A 85 -23.89 -16.63 5.93
N ALA A 86 -23.46 -17.61 6.69
CA ALA A 86 -23.72 -19.03 6.42
C ALA A 86 -24.09 -19.76 7.71
N THR A 87 -24.95 -20.74 7.61
CA THR A 87 -25.22 -21.69 8.69
C THR A 87 -24.50 -22.98 8.35
N LEU A 88 -23.52 -23.36 9.18
CA LEU A 88 -22.69 -24.55 8.98
C LEU A 88 -23.30 -25.80 9.62
N LEU A 89 -24.09 -25.61 10.66
CA LEU A 89 -24.86 -26.65 11.32
C LEU A 89 -26.20 -26.08 11.74
N ALA A 90 -27.29 -26.72 11.33
CA ALA A 90 -28.63 -26.46 11.79
C ALA A 90 -29.27 -27.81 12.16
N PRO A 91 -30.17 -27.89 13.13
CA PRO A 91 -30.90 -29.13 13.44
C PRO A 91 -31.91 -29.43 12.32
N ASP A 92 -32.01 -30.70 11.93
CA ASP A 92 -32.87 -31.14 10.84
C ASP A 92 -34.37 -31.12 11.21
N THR A 93 -34.72 -31.44 12.43
CA THR A 93 -36.11 -31.66 12.86
C THR A 93 -36.46 -31.13 14.26
N GLY A 94 -35.63 -30.24 14.80
CA GLY A 94 -35.88 -29.87 16.18
C GLY A 94 -35.04 -28.68 16.64
N GLU A 95 -35.07 -28.45 17.92
CA GLU A 95 -34.37 -27.32 18.53
C GLU A 95 -32.84 -27.53 18.63
N THR A 96 -32.35 -28.80 18.59
CA THR A 96 -30.94 -29.09 18.84
C THR A 96 -30.44 -30.39 18.22
N THR A 97 -29.20 -30.42 17.81
CA THR A 97 -28.43 -31.61 17.43
C THR A 97 -27.44 -31.96 18.52
N THR A 98 -27.31 -33.27 18.88
CA THR A 98 -26.30 -33.70 19.85
C THR A 98 -25.03 -34.14 19.13
N LEU A 99 -23.93 -33.44 19.40
CA LEU A 99 -22.62 -33.82 18.91
C LEU A 99 -21.89 -34.69 19.94
N PRO A 100 -21.25 -35.79 19.51
CA PRO A 100 -20.45 -36.64 20.41
C PRO A 100 -19.19 -35.94 20.91
N PRO A 101 -18.50 -36.45 21.94
CA PRO A 101 -17.19 -35.95 22.32
C PRO A 101 -16.18 -36.18 21.18
N GLY A 102 -15.18 -35.31 21.07
CA GLY A 102 -14.16 -35.37 20.04
C GLY A 102 -14.04 -34.10 19.22
N ARG A 103 -13.32 -34.22 18.12
CA ARG A 103 -13.04 -33.10 17.16
C ARG A 103 -14.04 -33.15 16.02
N HIS A 104 -14.68 -32.01 15.79
CA HIS A 104 -15.61 -31.79 14.69
C HIS A 104 -15.07 -30.66 13.80
N GLU A 105 -15.14 -30.84 12.48
CA GLU A 105 -14.71 -29.87 11.47
C GLU A 105 -15.89 -29.51 10.58
N PHE A 106 -16.11 -28.20 10.44
CA PHE A 106 -17.18 -27.66 9.61
C PHE A 106 -16.55 -26.83 8.50
N PRO A 107 -16.42 -27.36 7.28
CA PRO A 107 -15.85 -26.62 6.15
C PRO A 107 -16.78 -25.50 5.72
N PHE A 108 -16.20 -24.42 5.19
CA PHE A 108 -16.93 -23.35 4.53
C PHE A 108 -16.15 -22.82 3.34
N SER A 109 -16.88 -22.31 2.35
CA SER A 109 -16.32 -21.66 1.19
C SER A 109 -17.32 -20.62 0.69
N PHE A 110 -16.82 -19.42 0.32
CA PHE A 110 -17.63 -18.39 -0.32
C PHE A 110 -16.73 -17.44 -1.12
N GLN A 111 -17.29 -16.81 -2.15
CA GLN A 111 -16.60 -15.87 -2.97
C GLN A 111 -16.66 -14.47 -2.33
N LEU A 112 -15.51 -13.78 -2.27
CA LEU A 112 -15.45 -12.38 -1.88
C LEU A 112 -16.02 -11.50 -2.99
N PRO A 113 -16.62 -10.34 -2.66
CA PRO A 113 -17.01 -9.36 -3.67
C PRO A 113 -15.86 -8.99 -4.59
N PRO A 114 -16.11 -8.72 -5.89
CA PRO A 114 -15.06 -8.40 -6.86
C PRO A 114 -14.33 -7.09 -6.54
N THR A 115 -15.02 -6.14 -5.93
CA THR A 115 -14.45 -4.86 -5.51
C THR A 115 -14.43 -4.78 -3.99
N LEU A 116 -13.23 -4.71 -3.45
CA LEU A 116 -13.00 -4.56 -2.02
C LEU A 116 -12.18 -3.31 -1.76
N VAL A 117 -12.07 -2.93 -0.50
CA VAL A 117 -11.19 -1.84 -0.07
C VAL A 117 -10.00 -2.45 0.65
N THR A 118 -8.80 -2.03 0.33
CA THR A 118 -7.58 -2.47 1.01
C THR A 118 -7.69 -2.25 2.52
N SER A 119 -7.26 -3.26 3.30
CA SER A 119 -7.17 -3.17 4.76
C SER A 119 -6.33 -1.96 5.16
N PHE A 120 -6.83 -1.20 6.11
CA PHE A 120 -6.20 0.04 6.53
C PHE A 120 -6.38 0.28 8.03
N GLU A 121 -5.33 0.80 8.67
CA GLU A 121 -5.36 1.28 10.04
C GLU A 121 -4.82 2.69 10.10
N GLY A 122 -5.59 3.60 10.66
CA GLY A 122 -5.22 4.99 10.83
C GLY A 122 -5.89 5.64 12.04
N ARG A 123 -5.39 6.82 12.42
CA ARG A 123 -5.84 7.52 13.64
C ARG A 123 -7.35 7.81 13.67
N HIS A 124 -7.94 8.11 12.51
CA HIS A 124 -9.34 8.55 12.42
C HIS A 124 -10.21 7.59 11.63
N GLY A 125 -9.68 6.47 11.16
CA GLY A 125 -10.44 5.48 10.41
C GLY A 125 -9.68 4.20 10.19
N SER A 126 -10.43 3.13 9.94
CA SER A 126 -9.88 1.80 9.65
C SER A 126 -10.76 1.03 8.67
N VAL A 127 -10.12 0.10 7.94
CA VAL A 127 -10.79 -0.90 7.11
C VAL A 127 -10.37 -2.27 7.60
N ARG A 128 -11.29 -3.00 8.22
CA ARG A 128 -11.00 -4.28 8.89
C ARG A 128 -11.90 -5.39 8.39
N TYR A 129 -11.31 -6.57 8.22
CA TYR A 129 -11.98 -7.76 7.79
C TYR A 129 -11.85 -8.87 8.84
N SER A 130 -12.93 -9.61 9.05
CA SER A 130 -12.92 -10.73 9.97
C SER A 130 -14.01 -11.76 9.67
N ILE A 131 -13.74 -13.02 10.00
CA ILE A 131 -14.72 -14.07 10.06
C ILE A 131 -15.01 -14.38 11.52
N LYS A 132 -16.28 -14.54 11.83
CA LYS A 132 -16.77 -14.89 13.16
C LYS A 132 -17.66 -16.12 13.08
N ALA A 133 -17.27 -17.17 13.77
CA ALA A 133 -18.11 -18.32 14.03
C ALA A 133 -18.83 -18.12 15.37
N THR A 134 -20.12 -18.50 15.43
CA THR A 134 -20.94 -18.45 16.63
C THR A 134 -21.64 -19.78 16.82
N LEU A 135 -21.30 -20.46 17.91
CA LEU A 135 -21.93 -21.71 18.33
C LEU A 135 -23.03 -21.39 19.34
N HIS A 136 -24.27 -21.65 18.93
CA HIS A 136 -25.45 -21.52 19.80
C HIS A 136 -25.70 -22.85 20.52
N ARG A 137 -25.84 -22.79 21.82
CA ARG A 137 -26.13 -23.96 22.68
C ARG A 137 -27.35 -23.64 23.55
N PRO A 138 -28.26 -24.56 23.73
CA PRO A 138 -29.38 -24.35 24.66
C PRO A 138 -28.84 -24.20 26.08
N TRP A 139 -29.44 -23.32 26.83
CA TRP A 139 -29.14 -23.08 28.25
C TRP A 139 -27.70 -22.68 28.57
N ALA A 140 -26.92 -22.28 27.56
CA ALA A 140 -25.53 -21.84 27.74
C ALA A 140 -25.24 -20.62 26.85
N PRO A 141 -24.34 -19.71 27.26
CA PRO A 141 -23.94 -18.57 26.44
C PRO A 141 -23.32 -19.03 25.12
N ALA A 142 -23.63 -18.31 24.06
CA ALA A 142 -23.06 -18.62 22.74
C ALA A 142 -21.52 -18.47 22.75
N ARG A 143 -20.82 -19.52 22.30
CA ARG A 143 -19.37 -19.44 22.07
C ARG A 143 -19.08 -18.76 20.76
N ARG A 144 -18.00 -17.98 20.75
CA ARG A 144 -17.61 -17.17 19.58
C ARG A 144 -16.13 -17.35 19.33
N ALA A 145 -15.79 -17.62 18.06
CA ALA A 145 -14.43 -17.60 17.56
C ALA A 145 -14.33 -16.55 16.45
N ARG A 146 -13.23 -15.81 16.40
CA ARG A 146 -13.00 -14.76 15.39
C ARG A 146 -11.61 -14.92 14.81
N LYS A 147 -11.50 -14.86 13.49
CA LYS A 147 -10.24 -14.75 12.76
C LYS A 147 -10.26 -13.47 11.94
N VAL A 148 -9.24 -12.65 12.05
CA VAL A 148 -9.01 -11.50 11.17
C VAL A 148 -8.26 -11.96 9.93
N PHE A 149 -8.42 -11.24 8.83
CA PHE A 149 -7.69 -11.43 7.60
C PHE A 149 -7.45 -10.10 6.91
N THR A 150 -6.41 -10.04 6.09
CA THR A 150 -6.02 -8.86 5.35
C THR A 150 -6.57 -8.93 3.93
N VAL A 151 -7.04 -7.80 3.44
CA VAL A 151 -7.45 -7.62 2.04
C VAL A 151 -6.54 -6.58 1.40
N ILE A 152 -6.04 -6.89 0.20
CA ILE A 152 -5.28 -5.96 -0.64
C ILE A 152 -6.00 -5.88 -1.98
N GLU A 153 -6.49 -4.71 -2.33
CA GLU A 153 -7.03 -4.45 -3.66
C GLU A 153 -5.87 -4.31 -4.64
N PRO A 154 -5.86 -5.06 -5.75
CA PRO A 154 -4.83 -4.91 -6.76
C PRO A 154 -4.98 -3.55 -7.46
N VAL A 155 -3.95 -2.70 -7.32
CA VAL A 155 -3.82 -1.44 -8.04
C VAL A 155 -2.71 -1.61 -9.07
N ASP A 156 -3.10 -1.81 -10.34
CA ASP A 156 -2.18 -2.01 -11.44
C ASP A 156 -1.67 -0.67 -11.98
N ILE A 157 -0.35 -0.45 -11.87
CA ILE A 157 0.30 0.75 -12.39
C ILE A 157 0.58 0.71 -13.89
N ASN A 158 0.35 -0.42 -14.57
CA ASN A 158 0.63 -0.59 -16.00
C ASN A 158 -0.47 0.01 -16.92
N THR A 159 -1.43 0.72 -16.34
CA THR A 159 -2.46 1.41 -17.12
C THR A 159 -1.89 2.67 -17.80
N PRO A 160 -2.35 3.03 -19.03
CA PRO A 160 -1.85 4.22 -19.73
C PRO A 160 -1.91 5.50 -18.92
N ALA A 161 -2.96 5.67 -18.10
CA ALA A 161 -3.15 6.84 -17.25
C ALA A 161 -2.11 6.95 -16.13
N LEU A 162 -1.58 5.81 -15.63
CA LEU A 162 -0.58 5.76 -14.57
C LEU A 162 0.86 5.71 -15.11
N LEU A 163 1.03 5.30 -16.36
CA LEU A 163 2.31 5.36 -17.08
C LEU A 163 2.60 6.74 -17.67
N ALA A 164 1.59 7.61 -17.76
CA ALA A 164 1.75 8.93 -18.34
C ALA A 164 2.70 9.82 -17.51
N PRO A 165 3.66 10.50 -18.15
CA PRO A 165 4.51 11.48 -17.48
C PRO A 165 3.70 12.57 -16.80
N GLN A 166 4.22 13.09 -15.69
CA GLN A 166 3.62 14.22 -15.00
C GLN A 166 4.60 15.38 -14.99
N ALA A 167 4.10 16.57 -15.31
CA ALA A 167 4.91 17.79 -15.28
C ALA A 167 4.09 18.98 -14.75
N GLY A 168 4.78 19.96 -14.24
CA GLY A 168 4.16 21.20 -13.79
C GLY A 168 5.18 22.30 -13.65
N THR A 169 4.71 23.53 -13.76
CA THR A 169 5.52 24.75 -13.58
C THR A 169 4.82 25.70 -12.64
N ARG A 170 5.57 26.36 -11.80
CA ARG A 170 5.10 27.38 -10.88
C ARG A 170 6.13 28.50 -10.76
N GLU A 171 5.63 29.72 -10.64
CA GLU A 171 6.45 30.90 -10.45
C GLU A 171 5.97 31.70 -9.24
N LYS A 172 6.88 32.41 -8.62
CA LYS A 172 6.59 33.24 -7.49
C LYS A 172 7.53 34.45 -7.45
N VAL A 173 6.92 35.61 -7.29
CA VAL A 173 7.68 36.86 -7.01
C VAL A 173 8.02 36.91 -5.53
N ALA A 174 9.31 36.92 -5.22
CA ALA A 174 9.78 37.11 -3.85
C ALA A 174 9.61 38.58 -3.48
N ARG A 175 8.74 38.85 -2.51
CA ARG A 175 8.51 40.20 -1.97
C ARG A 175 8.97 40.25 -0.53
N ALA A 176 9.82 41.22 -0.18
CA ALA A 176 10.15 41.55 1.19
C ALA A 176 9.81 42.98 1.45
N TRP A 177 8.89 43.21 2.34
CA TRP A 177 8.36 44.52 2.77
C TRP A 177 7.97 45.41 1.56
N TYR A 178 8.82 46.34 1.11
CA TYR A 178 8.53 47.22 0.00
C TYR A 178 9.36 46.97 -1.27
N CYS A 179 10.22 45.94 -1.28
CA CYS A 179 11.11 45.63 -2.39
C CYS A 179 10.76 44.34 -3.09
N ASN A 180 10.67 44.36 -4.41
CA ASN A 180 10.62 43.19 -5.26
C ASN A 180 12.03 42.57 -5.31
N GLN A 181 12.19 41.34 -4.72
CA GLN A 181 13.50 40.66 -4.65
C GLN A 181 13.82 39.81 -5.88
N GLY A 182 12.90 39.70 -6.82
CA GLY A 182 13.06 38.92 -8.03
C GLY A 182 12.04 37.79 -8.16
N LEU A 183 12.06 37.12 -9.30
CA LEU A 183 11.19 35.99 -9.64
C LEU A 183 11.92 34.67 -9.32
N VAL A 184 11.23 33.74 -8.72
CA VAL A 184 11.67 32.34 -8.61
C VAL A 184 10.74 31.47 -9.43
N SER A 185 11.29 30.69 -10.37
CA SER A 185 10.53 29.72 -11.14
C SER A 185 10.95 28.28 -10.78
N LEU A 186 10.00 27.38 -10.84
CA LEU A 186 10.15 25.95 -10.56
C LEU A 186 9.37 25.16 -11.60
N SER A 187 10.09 24.39 -12.43
CA SER A 187 9.50 23.39 -13.32
C SER A 187 9.90 22.01 -12.83
N VAL A 188 8.95 21.07 -12.75
CA VAL A 188 9.18 19.70 -12.27
C VAL A 188 8.56 18.72 -13.24
N LYS A 189 9.26 17.61 -13.46
CA LYS A 189 8.79 16.50 -14.31
C LYS A 189 9.21 15.17 -13.71
N ILE A 190 8.32 14.17 -13.80
CA ILE A 190 8.56 12.79 -13.46
C ILE A 190 8.10 11.89 -14.61
N ASP A 191 8.68 10.69 -14.71
CA ASP A 191 8.47 9.79 -15.85
C ASP A 191 7.06 9.18 -15.90
N ARG A 192 6.38 9.03 -14.77
CA ARG A 192 5.04 8.43 -14.69
C ARG A 192 4.30 8.84 -13.41
N LYS A 193 3.01 8.56 -13.35
CA LYS A 193 2.16 8.83 -12.20
C LYS A 193 2.12 7.66 -11.20
N GLY A 194 2.20 6.41 -11.70
CA GLY A 194 2.08 5.18 -10.90
C GLY A 194 3.44 4.61 -10.51
N TYR A 195 3.58 4.23 -9.24
CA TYR A 195 4.79 3.58 -8.68
C TYR A 195 4.39 2.53 -7.67
N THR A 196 5.31 1.61 -7.33
CA THR A 196 5.13 0.64 -6.25
C THR A 196 6.11 0.92 -5.09
N PRO A 197 5.82 0.43 -3.87
CA PRO A 197 6.75 0.54 -2.75
C PRO A 197 8.11 -0.05 -3.09
N GLY A 198 9.19 0.64 -2.71
CA GLY A 198 10.57 0.24 -3.02
C GLY A 198 11.13 0.83 -4.32
N GLU A 199 10.29 1.28 -5.24
CA GLU A 199 10.73 1.94 -6.48
C GLU A 199 11.32 3.33 -6.21
N VAL A 200 12.06 3.82 -7.20
CA VAL A 200 12.68 5.14 -7.20
C VAL A 200 11.93 6.06 -8.17
N ILE A 201 11.55 7.23 -7.70
CA ILE A 201 11.03 8.31 -8.52
C ILE A 201 12.21 9.14 -9.03
N PRO A 202 12.51 9.16 -10.34
CA PRO A 202 13.50 10.09 -10.90
C PRO A 202 12.86 11.49 -10.98
N VAL A 203 13.32 12.41 -10.13
CA VAL A 203 12.80 13.77 -10.09
C VAL A 203 13.67 14.66 -10.98
N PHE A 204 13.09 15.15 -12.07
CA PHE A 204 13.68 16.18 -12.91
C PHE A 204 13.10 17.53 -12.50
N ALA A 205 13.95 18.49 -12.21
CA ALA A 205 13.50 19.81 -11.84
C ALA A 205 14.44 20.89 -12.37
N GLU A 206 13.85 21.98 -12.76
CA GLU A 206 14.55 23.21 -13.12
C GLU A 206 14.14 24.28 -12.13
N ILE A 207 15.13 24.87 -11.47
CA ILE A 207 14.96 25.91 -10.48
C ILE A 207 15.72 27.15 -10.95
N ASP A 208 15.03 28.21 -11.24
CA ASP A 208 15.61 29.50 -11.58
C ASP A 208 15.39 30.48 -10.43
N ASN A 209 16.50 30.94 -9.87
CA ASN A 209 16.49 31.87 -8.76
C ASN A 209 16.85 33.30 -9.24
N GLY A 210 15.88 34.07 -9.66
CA GLY A 210 16.06 35.47 -10.00
C GLY A 210 16.21 36.43 -8.80
N THR A 211 16.30 35.88 -7.57
CA THR A 211 16.45 36.72 -6.35
C THR A 211 17.91 37.04 -6.02
N THR A 212 18.10 37.90 -5.05
CA THR A 212 19.44 38.29 -4.53
C THR A 212 19.93 37.39 -3.40
N ARG A 213 19.14 36.39 -2.97
CA ARG A 213 19.47 35.46 -1.88
C ARG A 213 19.43 34.00 -2.37
N PRO A 214 20.21 33.11 -1.76
CA PRO A 214 20.14 31.71 -2.10
C PRO A 214 18.76 31.11 -1.69
N VAL A 215 18.22 30.20 -2.51
CA VAL A 215 16.98 29.45 -2.24
C VAL A 215 17.27 27.98 -2.11
N LEU A 216 16.49 27.26 -1.30
CA LEU A 216 16.71 25.85 -1.01
C LEU A 216 15.58 25.01 -1.60
N PRO A 217 15.85 24.20 -2.65
CA PRO A 217 14.86 23.28 -3.18
C PRO A 217 14.77 21.98 -2.35
N ARG A 218 13.57 21.48 -2.19
CA ARG A 218 13.26 20.22 -1.51
C ARG A 218 12.20 19.43 -2.28
N ALA A 219 12.31 18.14 -2.30
CA ALA A 219 11.26 17.24 -2.79
C ALA A 219 10.82 16.29 -1.69
N ALA A 220 9.53 15.96 -1.65
CA ALA A 220 9.00 15.01 -0.69
C ALA A 220 7.79 14.26 -1.26
N VAL A 221 7.70 12.97 -0.98
CA VAL A 221 6.46 12.20 -1.18
C VAL A 221 5.61 12.38 0.07
N VAL A 222 4.38 12.86 -0.14
CA VAL A 222 3.44 13.14 0.94
C VAL A 222 2.23 12.24 0.80
N GLN A 223 1.94 11.46 1.83
CA GLN A 223 0.69 10.72 1.98
C GLN A 223 -0.37 11.63 2.56
N THR A 224 -1.57 11.64 1.97
CA THR A 224 -2.75 12.33 2.48
C THR A 224 -3.85 11.31 2.78
N GLN A 225 -4.17 11.13 4.05
CA GLN A 225 -5.31 10.35 4.50
C GLN A 225 -6.51 11.28 4.62
N THR A 226 -7.59 10.99 3.91
CA THR A 226 -8.82 11.77 3.93
C THR A 226 -9.94 10.92 4.52
N PHE A 227 -10.56 11.41 5.58
CA PHE A 227 -11.68 10.78 6.29
C PHE A 227 -12.94 11.61 6.04
N MET A 228 -14.05 10.94 5.71
CA MET A 228 -15.33 11.58 5.39
C MET A 228 -16.43 11.01 6.25
N ALA A 229 -17.16 11.88 6.96
CA ALA A 229 -18.33 11.49 7.75
C ALA A 229 -19.35 12.64 7.79
N ARG A 230 -20.62 12.33 7.49
CA ARG A 230 -21.73 13.28 7.57
C ARG A 230 -21.48 14.61 6.84
N GLY A 231 -20.87 14.55 5.65
CA GLY A 231 -20.51 15.75 4.87
C GLY A 231 -19.26 16.51 5.36
N ALA A 232 -18.70 16.15 6.50
CA ALA A 232 -17.45 16.72 6.99
C ALA A 232 -16.24 15.92 6.48
N ARG A 233 -15.11 16.61 6.34
CA ARG A 233 -13.84 16.05 5.84
C ARG A 233 -12.74 16.35 6.84
N LYS A 234 -12.00 15.32 7.24
CA LYS A 234 -10.77 15.41 8.02
C LYS A 234 -9.60 14.92 7.20
N GLN A 235 -8.49 15.64 7.20
CA GLN A 235 -7.27 15.22 6.50
C GLN A 235 -6.11 15.12 7.47
N LYS A 236 -5.30 14.08 7.27
CA LYS A 236 -3.98 13.92 7.89
C LYS A 236 -2.95 13.78 6.79
N ARG A 237 -1.88 14.57 6.85
CA ARG A 237 -0.76 14.52 5.92
C ARG A 237 0.49 14.05 6.63
N ALA A 238 1.27 13.19 5.97
CA ALA A 238 2.55 12.70 6.46
C ALA A 238 3.56 12.71 5.31
N VAL A 239 4.77 13.18 5.59
CA VAL A 239 5.91 13.03 4.67
C VAL A 239 6.42 11.62 4.82
N VAL A 240 6.45 10.84 3.73
CA VAL A 240 6.91 9.45 3.75
C VAL A 240 8.32 9.27 3.18
N ALA A 241 8.74 10.19 2.32
CA ALA A 241 10.12 10.27 1.81
C ALA A 241 10.47 11.72 1.52
N SER A 242 11.73 12.10 1.67
CA SER A 242 12.18 13.47 1.39
C SER A 242 13.60 13.51 0.82
N LEU A 243 13.84 14.52 0.02
CA LEU A 243 15.13 14.84 -0.58
C LEU A 243 15.37 16.35 -0.44
N VAL A 244 16.55 16.73 0.03
CA VAL A 244 16.98 18.13 0.09
C VAL A 244 18.01 18.36 -1.00
N GLY A 245 17.82 19.42 -1.78
CA GLY A 245 18.77 19.83 -2.79
C GLY A 245 19.85 20.75 -2.21
N GLU A 246 20.80 21.11 -3.06
CA GLU A 246 21.78 22.13 -2.72
C GLU A 246 21.17 23.55 -2.85
N PRO A 247 21.61 24.52 -2.04
CA PRO A 247 21.17 25.88 -2.18
C PRO A 247 21.50 26.47 -3.57
N VAL A 248 20.51 27.02 -4.24
CA VAL A 248 20.67 27.68 -5.52
C VAL A 248 21.04 29.16 -5.26
N GLY A 249 22.24 29.54 -5.65
CA GLY A 249 22.75 30.91 -5.44
C GLY A 249 21.90 32.00 -6.12
N PRO A 250 22.14 33.27 -5.75
CA PRO A 250 21.44 34.40 -6.34
C PRO A 250 21.65 34.47 -7.86
N ARG A 251 20.56 34.73 -8.60
CA ARG A 251 20.56 34.84 -10.07
C ARG A 251 21.19 33.65 -10.77
N ARG A 252 21.03 32.44 -10.20
CA ARG A 252 21.51 31.19 -10.76
C ARG A 252 20.34 30.23 -11.05
N ARG A 253 20.57 29.40 -12.05
CA ARG A 253 19.70 28.32 -12.45
C ARG A 253 20.36 26.98 -12.09
N THR A 254 19.58 26.04 -11.60
CA THR A 254 20.02 24.70 -11.27
C THR A 254 19.08 23.68 -11.89
N LEU A 255 19.65 22.60 -12.41
CA LEU A 255 18.92 21.47 -13.00
C LEU A 255 19.12 20.22 -12.14
N TRP A 256 18.02 19.56 -11.81
CA TRP A 256 18.03 18.20 -11.28
C TRP A 256 17.81 17.24 -12.43
N GLN A 257 18.76 16.37 -12.67
CA GLN A 257 18.77 15.40 -13.77
C GLN A 257 18.40 14.01 -13.24
N GLY A 258 17.12 13.80 -12.87
CA GLY A 258 16.65 12.52 -12.35
C GLY A 258 17.15 12.22 -10.94
N ARG A 259 17.07 13.18 -10.01
CA ARG A 259 17.42 12.92 -8.60
C ARG A 259 16.54 11.83 -8.02
N ALA A 260 17.17 10.81 -7.48
CA ALA A 260 16.52 9.60 -6.97
C ALA A 260 15.77 9.88 -5.66
N LEU A 261 14.45 9.69 -5.66
CA LEU A 261 13.63 9.72 -4.46
C LEU A 261 12.98 8.35 -4.25
N ARG A 262 13.53 7.56 -3.33
CA ARG A 262 13.06 6.20 -3.08
C ARG A 262 11.75 6.21 -2.28
N ILE A 263 10.79 5.41 -2.73
CA ILE A 263 9.52 5.19 -2.02
C ILE A 263 9.74 4.13 -0.94
N PRO A 264 9.47 4.44 0.34
CA PRO A 264 9.58 3.45 1.41
C PRO A 264 8.44 2.42 1.33
N PRO A 265 8.48 1.34 2.15
CA PRO A 265 7.38 0.38 2.26
C PRO A 265 6.15 1.07 2.90
N VAL A 266 5.28 1.63 2.07
CA VAL A 266 4.01 2.26 2.45
C VAL A 266 2.83 1.49 1.89
N GLY A 267 1.66 1.65 2.49
CA GLY A 267 0.42 1.07 1.96
C GLY A 267 0.05 1.64 0.59
N PRO A 268 -0.70 0.89 -0.23
CA PRO A 268 -1.14 1.37 -1.54
C PRO A 268 -2.15 2.51 -1.42
N SER A 269 -2.36 3.23 -2.52
CA SER A 269 -3.43 4.21 -2.63
C SER A 269 -4.80 3.56 -2.44
N ILE A 270 -5.70 4.21 -1.71
CA ILE A 270 -7.11 3.81 -1.54
C ILE A 270 -7.98 4.85 -2.23
N LEU A 271 -8.47 4.52 -3.43
CA LEU A 271 -9.14 5.48 -4.30
C LEU A 271 -10.68 5.34 -4.28
N HIS A 272 -11.20 4.13 -4.00
CA HIS A 272 -12.61 3.79 -4.18
C HIS A 272 -13.36 3.48 -2.88
N CYS A 273 -12.95 4.07 -1.77
CA CYS A 273 -13.66 3.92 -0.52
C CYS A 273 -14.51 5.18 -0.23
N ARG A 274 -15.78 4.98 0.12
CA ARG A 274 -16.74 6.09 0.37
C ARG A 274 -16.34 6.96 1.56
N VAL A 275 -15.71 6.40 2.57
CA VAL A 275 -15.45 7.11 3.85
C VAL A 275 -13.96 7.39 4.10
N LEU A 276 -13.06 6.76 3.34
CA LEU A 276 -11.61 6.84 3.53
C LEU A 276 -10.89 6.87 2.18
N HIS A 277 -10.01 7.86 1.98
CA HIS A 277 -9.06 7.88 0.85
C HIS A 277 -7.63 7.97 1.36
N VAL A 278 -6.72 7.31 0.66
CA VAL A 278 -5.27 7.42 0.87
C VAL A 278 -4.64 7.80 -0.45
N ASP A 279 -4.22 9.06 -0.55
CA ASP A 279 -3.64 9.65 -1.75
C ASP A 279 -2.16 9.96 -1.51
N TYR A 280 -1.38 9.96 -2.59
CA TYR A 280 0.02 10.34 -2.57
C TYR A 280 0.27 11.47 -3.55
N ALA A 281 1.26 12.31 -3.22
CA ALA A 281 1.73 13.36 -4.12
C ALA A 281 3.22 13.61 -3.93
N LEU A 282 3.92 13.87 -5.03
CA LEU A 282 5.23 14.47 -5.01
C LEU A 282 5.06 15.97 -4.82
N LYS A 283 5.61 16.50 -3.73
CA LYS A 283 5.69 17.92 -3.46
C LYS A 283 7.12 18.40 -3.65
N VAL A 284 7.32 19.30 -4.58
CA VAL A 284 8.59 19.99 -4.74
C VAL A 284 8.39 21.44 -4.30
N CYS A 285 9.20 21.85 -3.36
CA CYS A 285 9.14 23.21 -2.85
C CYS A 285 10.51 23.90 -2.90
N VAL A 286 10.47 25.19 -3.07
CA VAL A 286 11.66 26.06 -2.97
C VAL A 286 11.44 26.99 -1.79
N ASP A 287 12.30 26.84 -0.77
CA ASP A 287 12.32 27.71 0.40
C ASP A 287 13.00 29.02 0.02
N ILE A 288 12.25 30.12 0.07
CA ILE A 288 12.72 31.46 -0.30
C ILE A 288 12.85 32.28 0.99
N PRO A 289 14.06 32.75 1.37
CA PRO A 289 14.25 33.48 2.61
C PRO A 289 13.40 34.78 2.67
N GLY A 290 12.69 34.93 3.78
CA GLY A 290 11.84 36.11 4.03
C GLY A 290 10.49 36.08 3.34
N THR A 291 10.15 35.04 2.59
CA THR A 291 8.83 34.88 1.95
C THR A 291 8.26 33.47 2.18
N SER A 292 6.99 33.28 1.79
CA SER A 292 6.39 31.93 1.78
C SER A 292 7.00 31.08 0.66
N LYS A 293 7.08 29.76 0.90
CA LYS A 293 7.61 28.76 -0.05
C LYS A 293 6.92 28.81 -1.42
N LEU A 294 7.67 28.55 -2.48
CA LEU A 294 7.11 28.17 -3.77
C LEU A 294 6.86 26.65 -3.74
N LEU A 295 5.62 26.23 -3.99
CA LEU A 295 5.21 24.81 -3.90
C LEU A 295 4.58 24.36 -5.21
N LEU A 296 5.04 23.23 -5.71
CA LEU A 296 4.46 22.49 -6.82
C LEU A 296 4.12 21.08 -6.35
N GLU A 297 2.95 20.58 -6.73
CA GLU A 297 2.43 19.28 -6.33
C GLU A 297 2.05 18.47 -7.56
N LEU A 298 2.61 17.26 -7.72
CA LEU A 298 2.28 16.30 -8.75
C LEU A 298 1.61 15.08 -8.12
N PRO A 299 0.42 14.67 -8.59
CA PRO A 299 -0.29 13.52 -8.03
C PRO A 299 0.45 12.22 -8.32
N LEU A 300 0.50 11.32 -7.34
CA LEU A 300 1.06 9.98 -7.43
C LEU A 300 0.01 8.93 -7.06
N VAL A 301 0.13 7.74 -7.62
CA VAL A 301 -0.61 6.55 -7.23
C VAL A 301 0.39 5.48 -6.83
N ILE A 302 0.27 4.98 -5.59
CA ILE A 302 1.07 3.85 -5.12
C ILE A 302 0.27 2.59 -5.36
N GLY A 303 0.75 1.76 -6.29
CA GLY A 303 0.11 0.51 -6.69
C GLY A 303 0.66 -0.72 -5.97
N THR A 304 0.07 -1.87 -6.28
CA THR A 304 0.44 -3.18 -5.75
C THR A 304 0.99 -4.11 -6.82
N VAL A 305 0.63 -3.87 -8.09
CA VAL A 305 1.15 -4.61 -9.24
C VAL A 305 2.32 -3.82 -9.81
N PRO A 306 3.55 -4.37 -9.80
CA PRO A 306 4.73 -3.66 -10.26
C PRO A 306 4.72 -3.42 -11.78
N LEU A 307 5.63 -2.56 -12.22
CA LEU A 307 5.84 -2.33 -13.64
C LEU A 307 6.32 -3.62 -14.31
N HIS A 308 5.68 -4.00 -15.41
CA HIS A 308 6.09 -5.18 -16.17
C HIS A 308 7.53 -4.99 -16.70
N PRO A 309 8.43 -5.96 -16.50
CA PRO A 309 9.76 -5.90 -17.08
C PRO A 309 9.68 -5.86 -18.62
N PHE A 310 10.59 -5.10 -19.22
CA PHE A 310 10.65 -4.91 -20.67
C PHE A 310 10.82 -6.23 -21.40
N GLY A 311 9.77 -6.73 -21.96
CA GLY A 311 9.73 -7.93 -22.82
C GLY A 311 8.46 -7.99 -23.68
N SER A 312 7.39 -7.30 -23.30
CA SER A 312 6.24 -7.09 -24.18
C SER A 312 6.43 -5.80 -24.96
N ARG A 313 6.60 -5.97 -26.24
CA ARG A 313 6.60 -4.94 -27.28
C ARG A 313 5.62 -3.83 -26.97
N SER A 314 6.10 -2.63 -26.68
CA SER A 314 5.62 -1.39 -27.26
C SER A 314 5.82 -0.16 -26.36
N SER A 315 6.19 0.91 -26.95
CA SER A 315 5.95 2.32 -26.61
C SER A 315 6.72 2.97 -25.46
N SER A 316 7.35 2.27 -24.53
CA SER A 316 7.99 2.94 -23.39
C SER A 316 9.43 3.44 -23.66
N VAL A 317 10.13 2.84 -24.62
CA VAL A 317 11.49 3.30 -25.02
C VAL A 317 11.38 4.64 -25.75
N SER A 318 10.37 4.77 -26.62
CA SER A 318 10.05 6.01 -27.33
C SER A 318 9.70 7.15 -26.38
N SER A 319 8.92 6.87 -25.31
CA SER A 319 8.53 7.89 -24.32
C SER A 319 9.71 8.36 -23.46
N ARG A 320 10.68 7.48 -23.11
CA ARG A 320 11.87 7.89 -22.37
C ARG A 320 12.82 8.73 -23.21
N ALA A 321 13.02 8.34 -24.47
CA ALA A 321 13.83 9.11 -25.40
C ALA A 321 13.19 10.49 -25.69
N SER A 322 11.89 10.53 -25.94
CA SER A 322 11.13 11.75 -26.11
C SER A 322 11.14 12.64 -24.84
N PHE A 323 11.06 11.98 -23.66
CA PHE A 323 11.14 12.67 -22.38
C PHE A 323 12.48 13.37 -22.17
N LEU A 324 13.60 12.75 -22.53
CA LEU A 324 14.95 13.32 -22.41
C LEU A 324 15.21 14.42 -23.46
N LEU A 325 14.71 14.22 -24.68
CA LEU A 325 14.85 15.20 -25.77
C LEU A 325 14.09 16.48 -25.51
N ASP A 326 12.89 16.40 -24.90
CA ASP A 326 12.06 17.55 -24.55
C ASP A 326 12.75 18.51 -23.54
N TRP A 327 13.73 18.01 -22.78
CA TRP A 327 14.51 18.82 -21.84
C TRP A 327 15.85 19.30 -22.41
N GLY A 328 16.15 19.11 -23.71
CA GLY A 328 17.41 19.53 -24.33
C GLY A 328 18.66 18.87 -23.75
N LEU A 329 18.49 17.74 -23.09
CA LEU A 329 19.60 16.95 -22.54
C LEU A 329 20.16 16.03 -23.62
N GLY A 330 21.08 16.58 -24.42
CA GLY A 330 22.08 15.93 -25.26
C GLY A 330 21.66 14.69 -26.10
N THR A 331 22.41 14.48 -27.16
CA THR A 331 22.32 13.30 -28.02
C THR A 331 22.40 12.00 -27.24
N LEU A 332 21.47 11.08 -27.52
CA LEU A 332 21.50 9.69 -27.04
C LEU A 332 22.87 9.09 -27.36
N PRO A 333 23.51 8.37 -26.41
CA PRO A 333 24.66 7.57 -26.74
C PRO A 333 24.26 6.53 -27.79
N GLU A 334 25.03 6.46 -28.86
CA GLU A 334 24.86 5.46 -29.92
C GLU A 334 25.03 4.06 -29.30
N ARG A 335 23.98 3.26 -29.51
CA ARG A 335 23.88 1.82 -29.23
C ARG A 335 24.15 1.38 -27.78
N PRO A 336 23.20 0.71 -27.12
CA PRO A 336 23.51 -0.04 -25.93
C PRO A 336 24.49 -1.16 -26.32
N GLU A 337 25.66 -1.18 -25.68
CA GLU A 337 26.53 -2.35 -25.70
C GLU A 337 25.75 -3.56 -25.18
N ALA A 338 25.94 -4.70 -25.85
CA ALA A 338 25.37 -5.96 -25.38
C ALA A 338 25.84 -6.23 -23.94
N PRO A 339 24.97 -6.77 -23.07
CA PRO A 339 25.41 -7.14 -21.73
C PRO A 339 26.61 -8.11 -21.83
N PRO A 340 27.64 -7.95 -20.97
CA PRO A 340 28.80 -8.83 -20.97
C PRO A 340 28.39 -10.29 -20.79
N GLU A 341 29.06 -11.19 -21.49
CA GLU A 341 28.82 -12.63 -21.33
C GLU A 341 29.13 -13.07 -19.90
N TYR A 342 28.37 -14.05 -19.41
CA TYR A 342 28.42 -14.55 -18.03
C TYR A 342 29.83 -15.02 -17.59
N SER A 343 30.69 -15.30 -18.54
CA SER A 343 32.10 -15.71 -18.31
C SER A 343 33.02 -14.55 -17.93
N GLU A 344 32.65 -13.30 -18.15
CA GLU A 344 33.48 -12.14 -17.82
C GLU A 344 33.26 -11.60 -16.39
N VAL A 345 32.23 -12.08 -15.70
CA VAL A 345 31.83 -11.59 -14.36
C VAL A 345 32.39 -12.44 -13.22
N VAL A 346 33.02 -13.59 -13.54
CA VAL A 346 33.59 -14.50 -12.52
C VAL A 346 35.12 -14.57 -12.68
N ALA A 347 35.80 -13.54 -12.22
CA ALA A 347 37.21 -13.63 -11.91
C ALA A 347 37.43 -13.07 -10.50
N ASP A 348 37.85 -14.01 -9.64
CA ASP A 348 38.56 -13.87 -8.38
C ASP A 348 37.84 -13.39 -7.13
N GLU A 349 37.80 -14.37 -6.22
CA GLU A 349 37.50 -14.26 -4.80
C GLU A 349 38.37 -13.19 -4.10
N GLU A 350 37.73 -12.29 -3.38
CA GLU A 350 38.25 -11.85 -2.09
C GLU A 350 37.10 -11.72 -1.09
N VAL A 351 37.07 -12.65 -0.16
CA VAL A 351 36.28 -12.62 1.07
C VAL A 351 36.84 -11.49 1.94
N VAL A 352 36.11 -10.40 2.06
CA VAL A 352 36.32 -9.44 3.13
C VAL A 352 35.04 -9.35 3.97
N THR A 353 35.13 -10.02 5.11
CA THR A 353 34.30 -9.77 6.28
C THR A 353 34.50 -8.32 6.73
N ALA A 354 33.45 -7.52 6.62
CA ALA A 354 33.38 -6.27 7.36
C ALA A 354 31.93 -6.03 7.79
N GLU A 355 31.64 -6.46 9.00
CA GLU A 355 30.63 -5.81 9.84
C GLU A 355 31.05 -4.36 10.02
N GLN A 356 30.31 -3.42 9.48
CA GLN A 356 30.28 -2.07 10.01
C GLN A 356 28.92 -1.43 9.79
N ASN A 357 28.27 -1.20 10.92
CA ASN A 357 27.15 -0.29 11.11
C ASN A 357 27.41 1.05 10.43
N LEU A 358 26.61 1.39 9.41
CA LEU A 358 26.58 2.74 8.86
C LEU A 358 25.13 3.21 8.69
N PHE A 359 24.49 3.52 9.80
CA PHE A 359 23.36 4.44 9.82
C PHE A 359 23.75 5.66 10.63
N PRO A 360 23.92 6.84 10.02
CA PRO A 360 23.96 8.06 10.78
C PRO A 360 22.59 8.28 11.40
N LEU A 361 22.58 8.41 12.73
CA LEU A 361 21.45 8.86 13.52
C LEU A 361 20.89 10.16 12.94
N LEU A 362 19.71 10.08 12.32
CA LEU A 362 18.92 11.26 12.02
C LEU A 362 18.44 11.87 13.35
N PRO A 363 18.51 13.21 13.52
CA PRO A 363 17.96 13.84 14.71
C PRO A 363 16.46 13.53 14.80
N GLU A 364 16.02 13.13 15.97
CA GLU A 364 14.61 12.93 16.32
C GLU A 364 13.80 14.19 16.00
N LEU A 365 13.18 14.18 14.84
CA LEU A 365 12.00 14.98 14.59
C LEU A 365 10.86 14.20 15.22
N ASP A 366 10.34 14.73 16.31
CA ASP A 366 9.14 14.28 17.01
C ASP A 366 7.92 14.33 16.04
N LEU A 367 7.88 13.36 15.16
CA LEU A 367 6.75 13.05 14.31
C LEU A 367 5.92 12.08 15.13
N GLY A 368 4.89 12.57 15.79
CA GLY A 368 3.92 11.77 16.55
C GLY A 368 3.33 10.58 15.77
N LEU A 369 4.16 9.62 15.44
CA LEU A 369 3.93 8.38 14.70
C LEU A 369 3.78 7.19 15.65
N GLU A 370 3.23 7.42 16.85
CA GLU A 370 2.80 6.36 17.73
C GLU A 370 1.43 5.84 17.29
N GLY A 371 1.42 4.68 16.66
CA GLY A 371 0.21 3.92 16.36
C GLY A 371 0.54 2.51 15.89
N PRO A 372 -0.33 1.53 16.18
CA PRO A 372 -0.12 0.11 15.82
C PRO A 372 0.08 -0.12 14.32
N PHE A 373 -0.21 0.87 13.47
CA PHE A 373 0.00 0.81 12.03
C PHE A 373 1.48 0.79 11.64
N PHE A 374 2.36 1.48 12.36
CA PHE A 374 3.80 1.46 12.06
C PHE A 374 4.49 0.20 12.59
N ALA A 375 4.06 -0.34 13.73
CA ALA A 375 4.48 -1.66 14.19
C ALA A 375 4.08 -2.73 13.17
N TYR A 376 2.88 -2.62 12.57
CA TYR A 376 2.38 -3.52 11.55
C TYR A 376 3.16 -3.42 10.23
N ILE A 377 3.65 -2.22 9.83
CA ILE A 377 4.48 -2.03 8.63
C ILE A 377 5.91 -2.57 8.85
N GLN A 378 6.45 -2.51 10.08
CA GLN A 378 7.76 -3.12 10.40
C GLN A 378 7.69 -4.65 10.41
N GLU A 379 6.56 -5.25 10.77
CA GLU A 379 6.33 -6.69 10.70
C GLU A 379 5.93 -7.16 9.28
N PHE A 380 5.37 -6.29 8.45
CA PHE A 380 5.15 -6.55 7.03
C PHE A 380 6.50 -6.49 6.28
N ARG A 381 7.30 -7.55 6.42
CA ARG A 381 8.30 -7.86 5.43
C ARG A 381 7.54 -8.14 4.14
N TYR A 382 7.45 -7.15 3.26
CA TYR A 382 7.00 -7.34 1.89
C TYR A 382 7.91 -8.40 1.28
N ARG A 383 7.48 -9.67 1.33
CA ARG A 383 8.06 -10.69 0.49
C ARG A 383 7.60 -10.31 -0.91
N PRO A 384 8.52 -10.08 -1.85
CA PRO A 384 8.11 -9.99 -3.24
C PRO A 384 7.26 -11.24 -3.53
N PRO A 385 6.18 -11.12 -4.33
CA PRO A 385 5.40 -12.27 -4.73
C PRO A 385 6.38 -13.33 -5.24
N PRO A 386 6.17 -14.62 -4.93
CA PRO A 386 7.05 -15.67 -5.39
C PRO A 386 7.24 -15.49 -6.89
N LEU A 387 8.49 -15.48 -7.35
CA LEU A 387 8.79 -15.54 -8.77
C LEU A 387 8.02 -16.77 -9.27
N TYR A 388 6.97 -16.54 -10.05
CA TYR A 388 6.31 -17.62 -10.78
C TYR A 388 7.42 -18.18 -11.67
N SER A 389 7.91 -19.38 -11.35
CA SER A 389 8.60 -20.19 -12.33
C SER A 389 7.58 -20.38 -13.44
N GLU A 390 7.84 -19.85 -14.61
CA GLU A 390 7.12 -20.19 -15.84
C GLU A 390 7.43 -21.67 -16.12
N GLU A 391 6.78 -22.56 -15.44
CA GLU A 391 6.61 -23.92 -15.93
C GLU A 391 5.60 -23.79 -17.06
N ASP A 392 6.09 -23.93 -18.29
CA ASP A 392 5.28 -24.02 -19.49
C ASP A 392 4.24 -25.14 -19.28
N PRO A 393 2.92 -24.83 -19.24
CA PRO A 393 1.90 -25.84 -19.05
C PRO A 393 1.84 -26.87 -20.21
N HIS A 394 2.63 -26.67 -21.26
CA HIS A 394 2.75 -27.62 -22.38
C HIS A 394 4.24 -27.80 -22.77
N PRO A 395 5.03 -28.61 -22.03
CA PRO A 395 6.35 -28.94 -22.49
C PRO A 395 6.27 -29.65 -23.85
N PRO A 396 7.12 -29.29 -24.84
CA PRO A 396 7.09 -29.94 -26.14
C PRO A 396 7.32 -31.42 -25.96
N THR A 397 6.38 -32.24 -26.45
CA THR A 397 6.46 -33.69 -26.48
C THR A 397 7.74 -34.10 -27.18
N GLU A 398 8.64 -34.80 -26.48
CA GLU A 398 9.87 -35.34 -27.08
C GLU A 398 9.55 -36.10 -28.38
N ALA A 399 10.09 -35.58 -29.48
CA ALA A 399 9.98 -36.24 -30.79
C ALA A 399 10.70 -37.60 -30.69
N ILE A 400 9.92 -38.66 -30.77
CA ILE A 400 10.40 -40.05 -30.92
C ILE A 400 11.25 -40.12 -32.20
N ARG A 401 12.55 -40.23 -32.05
CA ARG A 401 13.47 -40.52 -33.18
C ARG A 401 13.13 -41.87 -33.75
N PRO A 402 12.87 -41.99 -35.06
CA PRO A 402 12.68 -43.29 -35.69
C PRO A 402 14.01 -44.05 -35.64
N ARG A 403 13.99 -45.29 -35.09
CA ARG A 403 15.09 -46.25 -35.20
C ARG A 403 15.27 -46.61 -36.68
N CYS A 404 16.41 -46.27 -37.22
CA CYS A 404 16.85 -46.81 -38.48
C CYS A 404 17.16 -48.30 -38.30
N MET A 405 16.35 -49.17 -38.97
CA MET A 405 16.71 -50.56 -39.19
C MET A 405 17.75 -50.58 -40.35
N THR A 406 18.94 -51.00 -40.02
CA THR A 406 19.92 -51.44 -41.05
C THR A 406 19.71 -52.93 -41.31
N CYS A 407 19.51 -53.27 -42.55
CA CYS A 407 19.82 -54.60 -43.09
C CYS A 407 21.32 -54.76 -43.13
#